data_ef4f2633fc8b65aac4c669b4dd3229da
#
_entry.id   ef4f2633fc8b65aac4c669b4dd3229da
#
_cell.length_a   1.000
_cell.length_b   1.000
_cell.length_c   1.000
_cell.angle_alpha   90.00
_cell.angle_beta   90.00
_cell.angle_gamma   90.00
#
_symmetry.space_group_name_H-M   'P 1'
#
loop_
_entity.id
_entity.type
_entity.pdbx_description
1 polymer ?
#
loop_
_entity_poly.entity_id
_entity_poly.type
_entity_poly.pdbx_seq_one_letter_code
_entity_poly.pdbx_strand_id
1 'polypeptide(L)'
;MKQARSALTTALRLLALVATLAVMPVQADDYADVSQLLRSNQFASALTLVDRHLAAKPADPQMRFLKGVILRSLGKQADAIAVFTKLTEDYPELPEPYNNLAVLYAGQGQFDKARQALEMAIRTNPSYATAHENIGDVYARLASQAYNKALQLDSGNAAVAPKLALIREIFKPNLAS
;
A
#
# COMPACT_ATOMS: atom_id res chain seq x y z
N MET A 1 -52.93 -1.38 54.85
CA MET A 1 -52.07 -2.36 54.16
C MET A 1 -52.01 -2.28 52.62
N LYS A 2 -53.00 -1.68 51.93
CA LYS A 2 -53.00 -1.53 50.44
C LYS A 2 -52.09 -0.42 49.93
N GLN A 3 -51.84 0.65 50.70
CA GLN A 3 -50.98 1.77 50.27
C GLN A 3 -49.49 1.47 50.29
N ALA A 4 -49.05 0.59 51.23
CA ALA A 4 -47.62 0.22 51.31
C ALA A 4 -47.14 -0.67 50.16
N ARG A 5 -48.06 -1.46 49.52
CA ARG A 5 -47.73 -2.28 48.38
C ARG A 5 -47.60 -1.51 47.08
N SER A 6 -48.33 -0.37 46.95
CA SER A 6 -48.26 0.50 45.78
C SER A 6 -46.91 1.28 45.70
N ALA A 7 -46.40 1.75 46.83
CA ALA A 7 -45.16 2.51 46.92
C ALA A 7 -43.93 1.63 46.60
N LEU A 8 -43.98 0.36 47.02
CA LEU A 8 -42.85 -0.58 46.78
C LEU A 8 -42.74 -1.01 45.31
N THR A 9 -43.87 -1.16 44.60
CA THR A 9 -43.89 -1.51 43.18
C THR A 9 -43.50 -0.34 42.27
N THR A 10 -43.76 0.89 42.69
CA THR A 10 -43.32 2.10 41.94
C THR A 10 -41.81 2.36 42.13
N ALA A 11 -41.26 2.15 43.32
CA ALA A 11 -39.83 2.26 43.60
C ALA A 11 -39.01 1.21 42.83
N LEU A 12 -39.54 -0.04 42.73
CA LEU A 12 -38.86 -1.10 41.96
C LEU A 12 -38.88 -0.86 40.44
N ARG A 13 -39.92 -0.17 39.92
CA ARG A 13 -39.98 0.17 38.49
C ARG A 13 -39.10 1.37 38.13
N LEU A 14 -38.79 2.27 39.03
CA LEU A 14 -37.86 3.38 38.84
C LEU A 14 -36.41 2.95 38.91
N LEU A 15 -36.09 1.88 39.64
CA LEU A 15 -34.72 1.34 39.71
C LEU A 15 -34.30 0.52 38.47
N ALA A 16 -35.27 0.05 37.66
CA ALA A 16 -35.04 -0.71 36.46
C ALA A 16 -34.73 0.17 35.21
N LEU A 17 -34.87 1.50 35.30
CA LEU A 17 -34.71 2.40 34.16
C LEU A 17 -33.37 3.13 34.10
N VAL A 18 -32.41 2.79 34.96
CA VAL A 18 -31.08 3.46 35.04
C VAL A 18 -29.91 2.62 34.51
N ALA A 19 -30.17 1.45 33.96
CA ALA A 19 -29.09 0.50 33.61
C ALA A 19 -28.97 0.17 32.13
N THR A 20 -29.24 1.11 31.22
CA THR A 20 -28.78 0.97 29.83
C THR A 20 -28.30 2.30 29.27
N LEU A 21 -27.33 2.91 29.91
CA LEU A 21 -26.34 3.68 29.17
C LEU A 21 -25.57 2.62 28.37
N ALA A 22 -26.08 2.28 27.19
CA ALA A 22 -25.32 1.56 26.20
C ALA A 22 -24.04 2.39 25.99
N VAL A 23 -22.93 1.93 26.54
CA VAL A 23 -21.62 2.33 26.10
C VAL A 23 -21.58 1.93 24.64
N MET A 24 -21.95 2.87 23.75
CA MET A 24 -21.67 2.72 22.34
C MET A 24 -20.18 2.42 22.26
N PRO A 25 -19.74 1.27 21.73
CA PRO A 25 -18.32 1.10 21.50
C PRO A 25 -17.91 2.27 20.63
N VAL A 26 -17.00 3.09 21.12
CA VAL A 26 -16.26 4.02 20.27
C VAL A 26 -15.65 3.11 19.21
N GLN A 27 -16.23 3.13 18.02
CA GLN A 27 -15.71 2.37 16.90
C GLN A 27 -14.38 3.02 16.61
N ALA A 28 -13.31 2.42 17.13
CA ALA A 28 -11.96 2.86 16.86
C ALA A 28 -11.84 2.98 15.34
N ASP A 29 -11.37 4.13 14.87
CA ASP A 29 -11.12 4.34 13.46
C ASP A 29 -9.85 3.55 13.11
N ASP A 30 -10.04 2.26 12.75
CA ASP A 30 -8.95 1.36 12.41
C ASP A 30 -7.98 1.98 11.37
N TYR A 31 -8.48 2.87 10.49
CA TYR A 31 -7.64 3.58 9.52
C TYR A 31 -6.72 4.62 10.18
N ALA A 32 -7.23 5.37 11.14
CA ALA A 32 -6.43 6.33 11.88
C ALA A 32 -5.35 5.63 12.71
N ASP A 33 -5.73 4.53 13.38
CA ASP A 33 -4.81 3.72 14.19
C ASP A 33 -3.71 3.07 13.33
N VAL A 34 -4.08 2.45 12.19
CA VAL A 34 -3.12 1.90 11.23
C VAL A 34 -2.18 2.99 10.71
N SER A 35 -2.73 4.15 10.36
CA SER A 35 -1.93 5.28 9.87
C SER A 35 -0.93 5.78 10.93
N GLN A 36 -1.32 5.80 12.20
CA GLN A 36 -0.43 6.17 13.31
C GLN A 36 0.69 5.14 13.49
N LEU A 37 0.36 3.84 13.46
CA LEU A 37 1.34 2.76 13.55
C LEU A 37 2.36 2.81 12.38
N LEU A 38 1.89 3.12 11.18
CA LEU A 38 2.75 3.31 10.01
C LEU A 38 3.71 4.50 10.19
N ARG A 39 3.22 5.65 10.65
CA ARG A 39 4.07 6.83 10.93
C ARG A 39 5.13 6.56 11.99
N SER A 40 4.84 5.68 12.94
CA SER A 40 5.78 5.29 14.01
C SER A 40 6.61 4.04 13.67
N ASN A 41 6.60 3.57 12.41
CA ASN A 41 7.31 2.38 11.92
C ASN A 41 6.96 1.08 12.68
N GLN A 42 5.78 1.02 13.32
CA GLN A 42 5.30 -0.17 14.04
C GLN A 42 4.57 -1.13 13.09
N PHE A 43 5.28 -1.59 12.05
CA PHE A 43 4.68 -2.36 10.94
C PHE A 43 4.05 -3.69 11.39
N ALA A 44 4.63 -4.39 12.37
CA ALA A 44 4.08 -5.65 12.87
C ALA A 44 2.72 -5.44 13.57
N SER A 45 2.61 -4.39 14.40
CA SER A 45 1.35 -4.02 15.07
C SER A 45 0.31 -3.56 14.06
N ALA A 46 0.72 -2.77 13.06
CA ALA A 46 -0.14 -2.35 11.96
C ALA A 46 -0.70 -3.55 11.19
N LEU A 47 0.13 -4.56 10.89
CA LEU A 47 -0.32 -5.77 10.20
C LEU A 47 -1.38 -6.52 11.00
N THR A 48 -1.18 -6.67 12.32
CA THR A 48 -2.15 -7.33 13.20
C THR A 48 -3.50 -6.61 13.20
N LEU A 49 -3.49 -5.28 13.25
CA LEU A 49 -4.71 -4.49 13.22
C LEU A 49 -5.43 -4.59 11.86
N VAL A 50 -4.67 -4.51 10.77
CA VAL A 50 -5.20 -4.67 9.40
C VAL A 50 -5.80 -6.07 9.21
N ASP A 51 -5.13 -7.13 9.67
CA ASP A 51 -5.64 -8.50 9.55
C ASP A 51 -6.94 -8.70 10.34
N ARG A 52 -7.04 -8.09 11.53
CA ARG A 52 -8.28 -8.09 12.32
C ARG A 52 -9.42 -7.38 11.57
N HIS A 53 -9.15 -6.22 10.99
CA HIS A 53 -10.15 -5.49 10.20
C HIS A 53 -10.62 -6.31 9.00
N LEU A 54 -9.68 -6.88 8.25
CA LEU A 54 -9.98 -7.68 7.06
C LEU A 54 -10.68 -9.00 7.36
N ALA A 55 -10.53 -9.55 8.58
CA ALA A 55 -11.32 -10.70 9.02
C ALA A 55 -12.82 -10.36 9.12
N ALA A 56 -13.16 -9.13 9.49
CA ALA A 56 -14.55 -8.65 9.54
C ALA A 56 -15.03 -8.06 8.19
N LYS A 57 -14.13 -7.44 7.41
CA LYS A 57 -14.43 -6.76 6.15
C LYS A 57 -13.41 -7.16 5.06
N PRO A 58 -13.48 -8.39 4.53
CA PRO A 58 -12.45 -8.95 3.64
C PRO A 58 -12.33 -8.23 2.28
N ALA A 59 -13.39 -7.55 1.85
CA ALA A 59 -13.44 -6.85 0.57
C ALA A 59 -13.02 -5.37 0.64
N ASP A 60 -12.58 -4.86 1.80
CA ASP A 60 -12.18 -3.48 1.96
C ASP A 60 -10.90 -3.16 1.16
N PRO A 61 -10.98 -2.41 0.04
CA PRO A 61 -9.83 -2.22 -0.85
C PRO A 61 -8.74 -1.36 -0.22
N GLN A 62 -9.13 -0.34 0.57
CA GLN A 62 -8.17 0.55 1.20
C GLN A 62 -7.37 -0.18 2.29
N MET A 63 -8.03 -1.01 3.10
CA MET A 63 -7.34 -1.78 4.13
C MET A 63 -6.45 -2.88 3.52
N ARG A 64 -6.90 -3.50 2.41
CA ARG A 64 -6.06 -4.44 1.63
C ARG A 64 -4.85 -3.73 1.02
N PHE A 65 -5.01 -2.51 0.53
CA PHE A 65 -3.89 -1.71 0.05
C PHE A 65 -2.87 -1.42 1.16
N LEU A 66 -3.33 -1.00 2.35
CA LEU A 66 -2.48 -0.79 3.52
C LEU A 66 -1.74 -2.07 3.92
N LYS A 67 -2.41 -3.24 3.85
CA LYS A 67 -1.75 -4.54 4.07
C LYS A 67 -0.56 -4.74 3.12
N GLY A 68 -0.75 -4.48 1.83
CA GLY A 68 0.33 -4.58 0.84
C GLY A 68 1.51 -3.66 1.15
N VAL A 69 1.23 -2.40 1.53
CA VAL A 69 2.26 -1.41 1.94
C VAL A 69 3.02 -1.89 3.18
N ILE A 70 2.32 -2.40 4.20
CA ILE A 70 2.91 -2.92 5.44
C ILE A 70 3.80 -4.13 5.14
N LEU A 71 3.33 -5.08 4.34
CA LEU A 71 4.09 -6.27 3.97
C LEU A 71 5.38 -5.91 3.23
N ARG A 72 5.32 -4.92 2.31
CA ARG A 72 6.51 -4.38 1.65
C ARG A 72 7.49 -3.79 2.67
N SER A 73 7.01 -2.99 3.62
CA SER A 73 7.85 -2.38 4.67
C SER A 73 8.48 -3.41 5.61
N LEU A 74 7.84 -4.56 5.80
CA LEU A 74 8.37 -5.71 6.54
C LEU A 74 9.32 -6.59 5.71
N GLY A 75 9.63 -6.23 4.45
CA GLY A 75 10.45 -7.04 3.56
C GLY A 75 9.76 -8.29 3.00
N LYS A 76 8.47 -8.49 3.28
CA LYS A 76 7.66 -9.62 2.79
C LYS A 76 7.19 -9.37 1.36
N GLN A 77 8.16 -9.27 0.43
CA GLN A 77 7.89 -8.83 -0.95
C GLN A 77 6.91 -9.75 -1.70
N ALA A 78 7.04 -11.07 -1.55
CA ALA A 78 6.15 -12.03 -2.22
C ALA A 78 4.69 -11.86 -1.77
N ASP A 79 4.46 -11.71 -0.46
CA ASP A 79 3.13 -11.51 0.10
C ASP A 79 2.54 -10.15 -0.35
N ALA A 80 3.37 -9.09 -0.40
CA ALA A 80 2.95 -7.79 -0.89
C ALA A 80 2.52 -7.85 -2.37
N ILE A 81 3.31 -8.54 -3.22
CA ILE A 81 2.95 -8.76 -4.64
C ILE A 81 1.61 -9.49 -4.73
N ALA A 82 1.40 -10.56 -3.97
CA ALA A 82 0.14 -11.30 -3.99
C ALA A 82 -1.05 -10.41 -3.62
N VAL A 83 -0.92 -9.58 -2.58
CA VAL A 83 -1.98 -8.65 -2.15
C VAL A 83 -2.27 -7.60 -3.22
N PHE A 84 -1.25 -6.95 -3.79
CA PHE A 84 -1.46 -5.94 -4.83
C PHE A 84 -1.98 -6.55 -6.13
N THR A 85 -1.52 -7.75 -6.53
CA THR A 85 -2.05 -8.48 -7.69
C THR A 85 -3.55 -8.73 -7.51
N LYS A 86 -3.95 -9.24 -6.34
CA LYS A 86 -5.37 -9.48 -6.07
C LYS A 86 -6.19 -8.19 -6.06
N LEU A 87 -5.61 -7.07 -5.61
CA LEU A 87 -6.26 -5.77 -5.70
C LEU A 87 -6.45 -5.30 -7.15
N THR A 88 -5.46 -5.52 -8.03
CA THR A 88 -5.62 -5.16 -9.46
C THR A 88 -6.62 -6.03 -10.21
N GLU A 89 -6.88 -7.26 -9.74
CA GLU A 89 -7.93 -8.12 -10.28
C GLU A 89 -9.33 -7.71 -9.81
N ASP A 90 -9.47 -7.39 -8.51
CA ASP A 90 -10.76 -7.09 -7.89
C ASP A 90 -11.18 -5.61 -8.12
N TYR A 91 -10.22 -4.70 -8.28
CA TYR A 91 -10.40 -3.25 -8.42
C TYR A 91 -9.47 -2.70 -9.52
N PRO A 92 -9.69 -3.07 -10.80
CA PRO A 92 -8.80 -2.74 -11.90
C PRO A 92 -8.71 -1.24 -12.21
N GLU A 93 -9.61 -0.42 -11.67
CA GLU A 93 -9.62 1.03 -11.81
C GLU A 93 -8.66 1.77 -10.86
N LEU A 94 -8.13 1.09 -9.82
CA LEU A 94 -7.23 1.72 -8.85
C LEU A 94 -5.79 1.78 -9.37
N PRO A 95 -5.17 2.95 -9.54
CA PRO A 95 -3.81 3.07 -10.05
C PRO A 95 -2.72 2.70 -9.03
N GLU A 96 -2.96 2.92 -7.72
CA GLU A 96 -1.96 2.75 -6.68
C GLU A 96 -1.45 1.30 -6.52
N PRO A 97 -2.31 0.24 -6.61
CA PRO A 97 -1.82 -1.14 -6.57
C PRO A 97 -0.86 -1.46 -7.72
N TYR A 98 -1.16 -0.99 -8.94
CA TYR A 98 -0.27 -1.19 -10.10
C TYR A 98 1.08 -0.49 -9.90
N ASN A 99 1.08 0.74 -9.41
CA ASN A 99 2.32 1.46 -9.12
C ASN A 99 3.16 0.74 -8.04
N ASN A 100 2.53 0.19 -7.00
CA ASN A 100 3.23 -0.56 -5.96
C ASN A 100 3.77 -1.90 -6.48
N LEU A 101 3.06 -2.61 -7.36
CA LEU A 101 3.58 -3.78 -8.06
C LEU A 101 4.83 -3.43 -8.87
N ALA A 102 4.80 -2.31 -9.59
CA ALA A 102 5.93 -1.88 -10.38
C ALA A 102 7.18 -1.61 -9.53
N VAL A 103 7.04 -0.95 -8.39
CA VAL A 103 8.14 -0.72 -7.43
C VAL A 103 8.72 -2.05 -6.95
N LEU A 104 7.88 -3.03 -6.62
CA LEU A 104 8.32 -4.36 -6.20
C LEU A 104 9.02 -5.12 -7.32
N TYR A 105 8.49 -5.09 -8.53
CA TYR A 105 9.13 -5.73 -9.69
C TYR A 105 10.46 -5.06 -10.07
N ALA A 106 10.53 -3.72 -10.04
CA ALA A 106 11.76 -2.99 -10.29
C ALA A 106 12.84 -3.32 -9.26
N GLY A 107 12.48 -3.44 -7.98
CA GLY A 107 13.37 -3.88 -6.92
C GLY A 107 13.92 -5.30 -7.10
N GLN A 108 13.24 -6.14 -7.87
CA GLN A 108 13.67 -7.49 -8.25
C GLN A 108 14.40 -7.53 -9.62
N GLY A 109 14.65 -6.37 -10.24
CA GLY A 109 15.24 -6.29 -11.58
C GLY A 109 14.30 -6.72 -12.73
N GLN A 110 13.00 -6.95 -12.44
CA GLN A 110 12.00 -7.36 -13.43
C GLN A 110 11.40 -6.12 -14.12
N PHE A 111 12.26 -5.36 -14.83
CA PHE A 111 11.89 -4.04 -15.35
C PHE A 111 10.77 -4.09 -16.39
N ASP A 112 10.65 -5.16 -17.18
CA ASP A 112 9.54 -5.30 -18.13
C ASP A 112 8.18 -5.45 -17.42
N LYS A 113 8.12 -6.20 -16.31
CA LYS A 113 6.90 -6.29 -15.50
C LYS A 113 6.59 -4.96 -14.80
N ALA A 114 7.62 -4.27 -14.32
CA ALA A 114 7.47 -2.95 -13.72
C ALA A 114 6.88 -1.96 -14.72
N ARG A 115 7.40 -1.93 -15.96
CA ARG A 115 6.89 -1.09 -17.06
C ARG A 115 5.42 -1.38 -17.33
N GLN A 116 5.04 -2.67 -17.52
CA GLN A 116 3.65 -3.07 -17.78
C GLN A 116 2.71 -2.61 -16.66
N ALA A 117 3.10 -2.78 -15.41
CA ALA A 117 2.30 -2.34 -14.27
C ALA A 117 2.14 -0.80 -14.25
N LEU A 118 3.20 -0.04 -14.52
CA LEU A 118 3.11 1.43 -14.60
C LEU A 118 2.27 1.92 -15.78
N GLU A 119 2.34 1.27 -16.93
CA GLU A 119 1.46 1.56 -18.06
C GLU A 119 -0.02 1.37 -17.69
N MET A 120 -0.33 0.36 -16.85
CA MET A 120 -1.68 0.19 -16.31
C MET A 120 -2.05 1.30 -15.32
N ALA A 121 -1.16 1.66 -14.40
CA ALA A 121 -1.40 2.76 -13.47
C ALA A 121 -1.68 4.09 -14.19
N ILE A 122 -0.92 4.39 -15.25
CA ILE A 122 -1.10 5.59 -16.07
C ILE A 122 -2.39 5.51 -16.90
N ARG A 123 -2.77 4.33 -17.39
CA ARG A 123 -4.01 4.14 -18.13
C ARG A 123 -5.24 4.38 -17.26
N THR A 124 -5.21 3.93 -16.00
CA THR A 124 -6.31 4.13 -15.04
C THR A 124 -6.36 5.57 -14.51
N ASN A 125 -5.20 6.20 -14.33
CA ASN A 125 -5.09 7.61 -13.95
C ASN A 125 -3.97 8.31 -14.73
N PRO A 126 -4.29 8.96 -15.88
CA PRO A 126 -3.29 9.65 -16.70
C PRO A 126 -2.58 10.82 -16.00
N SER A 127 -3.11 11.34 -14.91
CA SER A 127 -2.51 12.42 -14.12
C SER A 127 -1.68 11.94 -12.92
N TYR A 128 -1.45 10.63 -12.80
CA TYR A 128 -0.72 10.06 -11.66
C TYR A 128 0.80 10.32 -11.78
N ALA A 129 1.26 11.48 -11.30
CA ALA A 129 2.64 11.94 -11.43
C ALA A 129 3.68 10.92 -10.96
N THR A 130 3.44 10.25 -9.82
CA THR A 130 4.35 9.21 -9.30
C THR A 130 4.53 8.05 -10.27
N ALA A 131 3.48 7.62 -10.98
CA ALA A 131 3.60 6.56 -11.97
C ALA A 131 4.40 7.02 -13.20
N HIS A 132 4.26 8.29 -13.61
CA HIS A 132 5.06 8.87 -14.68
C HIS A 132 6.55 8.99 -14.30
N GLU A 133 6.85 9.38 -13.07
CA GLU A 133 8.22 9.40 -12.54
C GLU A 133 8.81 7.98 -12.52
N ASN A 134 8.12 7.02 -11.92
CA ASN A 134 8.58 5.65 -11.80
C ASN A 134 8.78 4.97 -13.17
N ILE A 135 7.93 5.25 -14.17
CA ILE A 135 8.13 4.67 -15.51
C ILE A 135 9.34 5.29 -16.21
N GLY A 136 9.64 6.57 -15.96
CA GLY A 136 10.88 7.20 -16.41
C GLY A 136 12.10 6.46 -15.88
N ASP A 137 12.13 6.17 -14.58
CA ASP A 137 13.21 5.40 -13.95
C ASP A 137 13.33 3.98 -14.53
N VAL A 138 12.21 3.30 -14.75
CA VAL A 138 12.19 1.97 -15.38
C VAL A 138 12.73 2.02 -16.81
N TYR A 139 12.38 3.03 -17.61
CA TYR A 139 12.94 3.19 -18.95
C TYR A 139 14.45 3.44 -18.93
N ALA A 140 14.93 4.23 -17.98
CA ALA A 140 16.37 4.42 -17.81
C ALA A 140 17.10 3.10 -17.47
N ARG A 141 16.51 2.24 -16.63
CA ARG A 141 17.03 0.90 -16.33
C ARG A 141 17.03 -0.01 -17.56
N LEU A 142 15.95 -0.03 -18.33
CA LEU A 142 15.84 -0.79 -19.56
C LEU A 142 16.85 -0.30 -20.62
N ALA A 143 17.01 1.01 -20.76
CA ALA A 143 18.01 1.58 -21.64
C ALA A 143 19.44 1.19 -21.21
N SER A 144 19.72 1.20 -19.90
CA SER A 144 21.01 0.73 -19.37
C SER A 144 21.28 -0.75 -19.72
N GLN A 145 20.26 -1.62 -19.59
CA GLN A 145 20.37 -3.03 -19.99
C GLN A 145 20.65 -3.18 -21.48
N ALA A 146 19.93 -2.45 -22.32
CA ALA A 146 20.11 -2.48 -23.78
C ALA A 146 21.51 -2.00 -24.19
N TYR A 147 22.01 -0.91 -23.60
CA TYR A 147 23.34 -0.40 -23.90
C TYR A 147 24.46 -1.34 -23.39
N ASN A 148 24.29 -1.95 -22.22
CA ASN A 148 25.23 -2.98 -21.77
C ASN A 148 25.27 -4.17 -22.75
N LYS A 149 24.10 -4.59 -23.26
CA LYS A 149 24.04 -5.66 -24.25
C LYS A 149 24.70 -5.27 -25.57
N ALA A 150 24.52 -4.02 -26.02
CA ALA A 150 25.19 -3.51 -27.23
C ALA A 150 26.72 -3.56 -27.09
N LEU A 151 27.26 -3.14 -25.93
CA LEU A 151 28.74 -3.21 -25.66
C LEU A 151 29.25 -4.64 -25.55
N GLN A 152 28.45 -5.59 -25.10
CA GLN A 152 28.79 -7.02 -25.10
C GLN A 152 28.92 -7.59 -26.52
N LEU A 153 28.07 -7.08 -27.45
CA LEU A 153 28.06 -7.54 -28.85
C LEU A 153 29.11 -6.81 -29.71
N ASP A 154 29.32 -5.53 -29.42
CA ASP A 154 30.32 -4.67 -30.09
C ASP A 154 31.00 -3.78 -29.05
N SER A 155 32.12 -4.26 -28.50
CA SER A 155 32.90 -3.54 -27.50
C SER A 155 33.57 -2.27 -28.04
N GLY A 156 33.71 -2.16 -29.36
CA GLY A 156 34.28 -0.99 -30.04
C GLY A 156 33.29 0.15 -30.27
N ASN A 157 32.02 0.01 -29.91
CA ASN A 157 31.00 1.02 -30.14
C ASN A 157 31.18 2.25 -29.23
N ALA A 158 31.98 3.20 -29.72
CA ALA A 158 32.30 4.43 -28.98
C ALA A 158 31.07 5.30 -28.65
N ALA A 159 29.94 5.15 -29.38
CA ALA A 159 28.75 5.94 -29.16
C ALA A 159 27.91 5.48 -27.94
N VAL A 160 28.11 4.27 -27.44
CA VAL A 160 27.30 3.69 -26.36
C VAL A 160 27.82 4.04 -24.97
N ALA A 161 29.13 4.02 -24.77
CA ALA A 161 29.76 4.27 -23.48
C ALA A 161 29.36 5.61 -22.84
N PRO A 162 29.31 6.77 -23.54
CA PRO A 162 28.89 8.03 -22.96
C PRO A 162 27.38 8.03 -22.59
N LYS A 163 26.52 7.36 -23.36
CA LYS A 163 25.08 7.23 -23.05
C LYS A 163 24.87 6.45 -21.76
N LEU A 164 25.61 5.34 -21.59
CA LEU A 164 25.53 4.54 -20.37
C LEU A 164 26.04 5.32 -19.15
N ALA A 165 27.08 6.16 -19.31
CA ALA A 165 27.57 7.02 -18.26
C ALA A 165 26.48 8.03 -17.80
N LEU A 166 25.80 8.69 -18.72
CA LEU A 166 24.71 9.63 -18.42
C LEU A 166 23.54 8.95 -17.67
N ILE A 167 23.16 7.73 -18.06
CA ILE A 167 22.12 6.99 -17.34
C ILE A 167 22.53 6.66 -15.91
N ARG A 168 23.80 6.35 -15.68
CA ARG A 168 24.31 6.08 -14.32
C ARG A 168 24.21 7.31 -13.41
N GLU A 169 24.35 8.53 -13.96
CA GLU A 169 24.21 9.77 -13.18
C GLU A 169 22.81 9.93 -12.60
N ILE A 170 21.75 9.49 -13.34
CA ILE A 170 20.35 9.58 -12.88
C ILE A 170 20.16 8.85 -11.53
N PHE A 171 20.89 7.77 -11.31
CA PHE A 171 20.74 6.93 -10.12
C PHE A 171 21.78 7.17 -9.04
N LYS A 172 22.63 8.20 -9.20
CA LYS A 172 23.55 8.59 -8.13
C LYS A 172 22.76 9.27 -7.00
N PRO A 173 23.04 8.93 -5.72
CA PRO A 173 22.48 9.70 -4.63
C PRO A 173 22.89 11.16 -4.77
N ASN A 174 21.96 12.09 -4.67
CA ASN A 174 22.27 13.52 -4.57
C ASN A 174 23.05 13.73 -3.26
N LEU A 175 24.37 13.85 -3.35
CA LEU A 175 25.27 14.13 -2.22
C LEU A 175 25.25 15.62 -1.83
N ALA A 176 24.26 16.39 -2.32
CA ALA A 176 24.14 17.82 -2.08
C ALA A 176 22.92 18.10 -1.18
N SER A 177 23.12 17.96 0.13
CA SER A 177 22.43 18.77 1.14
C SER A 177 23.06 18.54 2.51
#